data_3c0b9793d918c5eb64a879485434402b
#
_entry.id   3c0b9793d918c5eb64a879485434402b
#
_cell.length_a   1.000
_cell.length_b   1.000
_cell.length_c   1.000
_cell.angle_alpha   90.00
_cell.angle_beta   90.00
_cell.angle_gamma   90.00
#
_symmetry.space_group_name_H-M   'P 1'
#
loop_
_entity.id
_entity.type
_entity.pdbx_description
1 polymer ?
#
loop_
_entity_poly.entity_id
_entity_poly.type
_entity_poly.pdbx_seq_one_letter_code
_entity_poly.pdbx_strand_id
1 'polypeptide(L)'
;MTVLIVIPSRDFDPSEVAISWKVLCDAGLRVRFATPDGRPGQGDPLMLSGEGLDPWGFIPLLKRVKLLGLGLRADARARRAYAQMVGSEEFQHPLKYVDVDLHDFDGLVLPGGHRAAGMRPYLESPVLQRLVASFFERDLPVGAICHGVLLAARSMSRTTGRSVLHGRKTTALTWKLEHSAWTMTRYFGRFWDPDYYRTYSETAADPPGWWSVEAEVKRALASPEDFLSPQDWRQASGLFRDSPDDTRCAFVVRDGNYVSARWPGDAHSFAQTFASLIPSPSGRGRNAATIKPT
;
A
#
# COMPACT_ATOMS: atom_id res chain seq x y z
N MET A 1 -13.32 16.02 6.16
CA MET A 1 -12.92 14.66 6.51
C MET A 1 -11.44 14.54 6.33
N THR A 2 -10.78 13.81 7.23
CA THR A 2 -9.32 13.68 7.27
C THR A 2 -8.92 12.22 7.16
N VAL A 3 -8.03 11.90 6.24
CA VAL A 3 -7.49 10.55 6.02
C VAL A 3 -6.05 10.52 6.50
N LEU A 4 -5.70 9.49 7.24
CA LEU A 4 -4.34 9.20 7.65
C LEU A 4 -3.67 8.28 6.62
N ILE A 5 -2.48 8.64 6.16
CA ILE A 5 -1.60 7.75 5.40
C ILE A 5 -0.38 7.46 6.27
N VAL A 6 -0.18 6.22 6.68
CA VAL A 6 0.99 5.81 7.47
C VAL A 6 2.08 5.29 6.54
N ILE A 7 3.30 5.77 6.70
CA ILE A 7 4.43 5.40 5.83
C ILE A 7 5.68 5.08 6.66
N PRO A 8 6.57 4.17 6.20
CA PRO A 8 7.87 3.98 6.82
C PRO A 8 8.77 5.21 6.64
N SER A 9 9.86 5.28 7.40
CA SER A 9 10.86 6.34 7.23
C SER A 9 11.53 6.33 5.85
N ARG A 10 11.55 5.17 5.17
CA ARG A 10 12.15 5.02 3.83
C ARG A 10 11.60 3.80 3.09
N ASP A 11 11.89 3.74 1.79
CA ASP A 11 11.65 2.60 0.91
C ASP A 11 10.17 2.24 0.70
N PHE A 12 9.22 3.16 0.95
CA PHE A 12 7.83 2.96 0.52
C PHE A 12 7.70 3.07 -1.00
N ASP A 13 6.70 2.42 -1.58
CA ASP A 13 6.43 2.57 -3.01
C ASP A 13 5.90 3.97 -3.32
N PRO A 14 6.61 4.75 -4.16
CA PRO A 14 6.22 6.13 -4.44
C PRO A 14 4.89 6.26 -5.18
N SER A 15 4.50 5.25 -5.99
CA SER A 15 3.23 5.29 -6.72
C SER A 15 2.05 5.08 -5.79
N GLU A 16 2.15 4.09 -4.89
CA GLU A 16 1.07 3.75 -3.96
C GLU A 16 0.76 4.90 -3.01
N VAL A 17 1.80 5.57 -2.51
CA VAL A 17 1.62 6.71 -1.60
C VAL A 17 1.15 7.94 -2.35
N ALA A 18 1.86 8.34 -3.41
CA ALA A 18 1.62 9.63 -4.06
C ALA A 18 0.32 9.65 -4.89
N ILE A 19 -0.05 8.55 -5.54
CA ILE A 19 -1.32 8.46 -6.25
C ILE A 19 -2.48 8.45 -5.25
N SER A 20 -2.36 7.70 -4.15
CA SER A 20 -3.39 7.71 -3.10
C SER A 20 -3.57 9.11 -2.51
N TRP A 21 -2.47 9.77 -2.14
CA TRP A 21 -2.50 11.15 -1.66
C TRP A 21 -3.19 12.10 -2.67
N LYS A 22 -2.78 12.04 -3.93
CA LYS A 22 -3.31 12.92 -4.98
C LYS A 22 -4.81 12.71 -5.21
N VAL A 23 -5.26 11.46 -5.33
CA VAL A 23 -6.67 11.13 -5.54
C VAL A 23 -7.53 11.57 -4.35
N LEU A 24 -7.04 11.38 -3.12
CA LEU A 24 -7.75 11.83 -1.91
C LEU A 24 -7.86 13.35 -1.84
N CYS A 25 -6.77 14.07 -2.15
CA CYS A 25 -6.80 15.54 -2.20
C CYS A 25 -7.73 16.06 -3.31
N ASP A 26 -7.72 15.43 -4.49
CA ASP A 26 -8.62 15.80 -5.61
C ASP A 26 -10.08 15.52 -5.28
N ALA A 27 -10.36 14.55 -4.42
CA ALA A 27 -11.68 14.28 -3.86
C ALA A 27 -12.09 15.26 -2.72
N GLY A 28 -11.27 16.26 -2.43
CA GLY A 28 -11.53 17.27 -1.38
C GLY A 28 -11.32 16.76 0.05
N LEU A 29 -10.63 15.65 0.22
CA LEU A 29 -10.27 15.10 1.53
C LEU A 29 -8.95 15.71 2.02
N ARG A 30 -8.87 16.00 3.31
CA ARG A 30 -7.60 16.34 3.94
C ARG A 30 -6.80 15.08 4.18
N VAL A 31 -5.51 15.14 3.88
CA VAL A 31 -4.58 14.03 4.16
C VAL A 31 -3.60 14.46 5.24
N ARG A 32 -3.29 13.56 6.14
CA ARG A 32 -2.18 13.69 7.09
C ARG A 32 -1.32 12.45 6.98
N PHE A 33 -0.03 12.64 7.13
CA PHE A 33 0.94 11.54 7.16
C PHE A 33 1.35 11.22 8.60
N ALA A 34 1.71 9.96 8.84
CA ALA A 34 2.43 9.59 10.04
C ALA A 34 3.63 8.70 9.66
N THR A 35 4.72 8.87 10.40
CA THR A 35 5.98 8.14 10.28
C THR A 35 6.44 7.67 11.66
N PRO A 36 7.43 6.79 11.77
CA PRO A 36 7.90 6.32 13.08
C PRO A 36 8.38 7.44 14.02
N ASP A 37 9.02 8.46 13.46
CA ASP A 37 9.71 9.50 14.22
C ASP A 37 9.19 10.93 13.99
N GLY A 38 8.14 11.10 13.17
CA GLY A 38 7.59 12.42 12.84
C GLY A 38 8.41 13.21 11.84
N ARG A 39 9.33 12.56 11.12
CA ARG A 39 10.11 13.17 10.03
C ARG A 39 9.58 12.73 8.68
N PRO A 40 9.72 13.55 7.63
CA PRO A 40 9.35 13.15 6.28
C PRO A 40 9.99 11.82 5.87
N GLY A 41 9.17 10.91 5.38
CA GLY A 41 9.66 9.64 4.84
C GLY A 41 10.25 9.79 3.44
N GLN A 42 10.92 8.75 2.95
CA GLN A 42 11.49 8.72 1.61
C GLN A 42 10.96 7.53 0.82
N GLY A 43 10.39 7.79 -0.36
CA GLY A 43 10.05 6.75 -1.31
C GLY A 43 11.29 6.03 -1.84
N ASP A 44 11.14 4.79 -2.28
CA ASP A 44 12.25 4.02 -2.86
C ASP A 44 12.86 4.77 -4.06
N PRO A 45 14.13 5.20 -3.98
CA PRO A 45 14.77 5.99 -5.03
C PRO A 45 14.95 5.21 -6.34
N LEU A 46 15.05 3.89 -6.28
CA LEU A 46 15.15 3.06 -7.47
C LEU A 46 13.80 2.98 -8.19
N MET A 47 12.72 2.90 -7.44
CA MET A 47 11.36 2.95 -8.00
C MET A 47 11.01 4.34 -8.55
N LEU A 48 11.59 5.40 -8.02
CA LEU A 48 11.41 6.76 -8.57
C LEU A 48 12.21 6.96 -9.85
N SER A 49 13.49 6.63 -9.85
CA SER A 49 14.40 6.95 -10.94
C SER A 49 14.51 5.86 -12.00
N GLY A 50 14.38 4.59 -11.61
CA GLY A 50 14.73 3.42 -12.40
C GLY A 50 16.25 3.20 -12.54
N GLU A 51 17.06 4.05 -11.91
CA GLU A 51 18.53 3.94 -11.98
C GLU A 51 19.03 2.79 -11.12
N GLY A 52 19.95 1.99 -11.66
CA GLY A 52 20.54 0.88 -10.91
C GLY A 52 19.69 -0.39 -10.87
N LEU A 53 18.62 -0.48 -11.65
CA LEU A 53 17.82 -1.72 -11.77
C LEU A 53 18.31 -2.64 -12.90
N ASP A 54 19.04 -2.09 -13.88
CA ASP A 54 19.60 -2.82 -15.01
C ASP A 54 20.89 -3.56 -14.66
N PRO A 55 21.32 -4.59 -15.45
CA PRO A 55 22.48 -5.42 -15.12
C PRO A 55 23.82 -4.67 -15.00
N TRP A 56 23.91 -3.48 -15.59
CA TRP A 56 25.07 -2.57 -15.47
C TRP A 56 24.92 -1.50 -14.39
N GLY A 57 23.86 -1.55 -13.61
CA GLY A 57 23.49 -0.53 -12.63
C GLY A 57 24.50 -0.34 -11.48
N PHE A 58 25.42 -1.31 -11.26
CA PHE A 58 26.53 -1.18 -10.31
C PHE A 58 27.69 -0.31 -10.85
N ILE A 59 27.69 0.02 -12.15
CA ILE A 59 28.71 0.87 -12.78
C ILE A 59 28.24 2.32 -12.71
N PRO A 60 28.98 3.25 -12.05
CA PRO A 60 28.50 4.61 -11.79
C PRO A 60 28.04 5.38 -13.02
N LEU A 61 28.73 5.27 -14.15
CA LEU A 61 28.38 5.98 -15.38
C LEU A 61 27.21 5.30 -16.12
N LEU A 62 27.12 3.96 -16.07
CA LEU A 62 26.12 3.19 -16.79
C LEU A 62 24.80 3.06 -16.04
N LYS A 63 24.76 3.30 -14.72
CA LYS A 63 23.52 3.22 -13.92
C LYS A 63 22.37 4.10 -14.43
N ARG A 64 22.70 5.16 -15.21
CA ARG A 64 21.72 6.06 -15.83
C ARG A 64 21.08 5.48 -17.10
N VAL A 65 21.70 4.49 -17.73
CA VAL A 65 21.14 3.78 -18.88
C VAL A 65 20.11 2.80 -18.37
N LYS A 66 18.86 2.98 -18.75
CA LYS A 66 17.69 2.27 -18.23
C LYS A 66 16.98 1.53 -19.35
N LEU A 67 16.84 0.22 -19.19
CA LEU A 67 15.96 -0.65 -19.99
C LEU A 67 14.91 -1.27 -19.07
N LEU A 68 15.32 -2.16 -18.17
CA LEU A 68 14.43 -2.72 -17.14
C LEU A 68 13.91 -1.63 -16.22
N GLY A 69 14.79 -0.70 -15.82
CA GLY A 69 14.43 0.43 -14.98
C GLY A 69 13.33 1.32 -15.53
N LEU A 70 13.16 1.43 -16.85
CA LEU A 70 12.05 2.18 -17.44
C LEU A 70 10.70 1.51 -17.21
N GLY A 71 10.63 0.19 -17.28
CA GLY A 71 9.40 -0.58 -17.08
C GLY A 71 9.01 -0.72 -15.60
N LEU A 72 10.01 -0.84 -14.71
CA LEU A 72 9.79 -1.10 -13.29
C LEU A 72 9.51 0.17 -12.47
N ARG A 73 10.08 1.31 -12.85
CA ARG A 73 9.91 2.56 -12.11
C ARG A 73 8.47 3.05 -12.10
N ALA A 74 8.18 3.94 -11.16
CA ALA A 74 6.95 4.73 -11.13
C ALA A 74 6.72 5.44 -12.48
N ASP A 75 5.49 5.46 -12.96
CA ASP A 75 5.15 6.14 -14.20
C ASP A 75 5.27 7.67 -14.08
N ALA A 76 5.04 8.39 -15.16
CA ALA A 76 5.19 9.85 -15.17
C ALA A 76 4.14 10.55 -14.27
N ARG A 77 2.93 9.97 -14.12
CA ARG A 77 1.88 10.51 -13.26
C ARG A 77 2.28 10.35 -11.80
N ALA A 78 2.67 9.15 -11.41
CA ALA A 78 3.12 8.86 -10.04
C ALA A 78 4.33 9.72 -9.62
N ARG A 79 5.32 9.89 -10.52
CA ARG A 79 6.48 10.76 -10.22
C ARG A 79 6.10 12.23 -10.08
N ARG A 80 5.16 12.74 -10.89
CA ARG A 80 4.64 14.11 -10.71
C ARG A 80 3.87 14.27 -9.41
N ALA A 81 2.99 13.31 -9.10
CA ALA A 81 2.26 13.30 -7.83
C ALA A 81 3.22 13.23 -6.63
N TYR A 82 4.27 12.41 -6.72
CA TYR A 82 5.29 12.31 -5.68
C TYR A 82 6.04 13.64 -5.48
N ALA A 83 6.44 14.32 -6.55
CA ALA A 83 7.09 15.61 -6.45
C ALA A 83 6.18 16.69 -5.81
N GLN A 84 4.88 16.68 -6.12
CA GLN A 84 3.89 17.56 -5.49
C GLN A 84 3.71 17.21 -4.01
N MET A 85 3.54 15.93 -3.69
CA MET A 85 3.37 15.43 -2.33
C MET A 85 4.54 15.78 -1.42
N VAL A 86 5.76 15.57 -1.88
CA VAL A 86 6.97 15.90 -1.10
C VAL A 86 7.07 17.40 -0.82
N GLY A 87 6.54 18.27 -1.70
CA GLY A 87 6.49 19.71 -1.47
C GLY A 87 5.33 20.18 -0.60
N SER A 88 4.43 19.31 -0.19
CA SER A 88 3.26 19.66 0.60
C SER A 88 3.58 19.79 2.10
N GLU A 89 2.84 20.65 2.79
CA GLU A 89 3.02 20.88 4.23
C GLU A 89 2.73 19.62 5.05
N GLU A 90 1.68 18.90 4.71
CA GLU A 90 1.28 17.68 5.41
C GLU A 90 2.30 16.55 5.30
N PHE A 91 3.06 16.49 4.19
CA PHE A 91 4.14 15.51 4.04
C PHE A 91 5.42 15.96 4.77
N GLN A 92 5.69 17.24 4.81
CA GLN A 92 6.87 17.79 5.50
C GLN A 92 6.73 17.77 7.02
N HIS A 93 5.49 17.73 7.56
CA HIS A 93 5.20 17.72 8.99
C HIS A 93 4.32 16.53 9.38
N PRO A 94 4.81 15.28 9.19
CA PRO A 94 4.05 14.10 9.57
C PRO A 94 3.96 13.95 11.08
N LEU A 95 2.92 13.27 11.55
CA LEU A 95 2.79 12.85 12.94
C LEU A 95 3.76 11.71 13.25
N LYS A 96 4.09 11.48 14.52
CA LYS A 96 4.65 10.20 14.94
C LYS A 96 3.54 9.17 15.06
N TYR A 97 3.82 7.89 14.77
CA TYR A 97 2.82 6.82 14.96
C TYR A 97 2.22 6.82 16.38
N VAL A 98 3.04 7.13 17.40
CA VAL A 98 2.61 7.14 18.81
C VAL A 98 1.70 8.32 19.15
N ASP A 99 1.76 9.41 18.39
CA ASP A 99 1.03 10.66 18.64
C ASP A 99 -0.29 10.71 17.84
N VAL A 100 -0.65 9.64 17.09
CA VAL A 100 -1.89 9.60 16.31
C VAL A 100 -3.08 9.39 17.22
N ASP A 101 -3.97 10.40 17.29
CA ASP A 101 -5.29 10.25 17.91
C ASP A 101 -6.30 9.78 16.84
N LEU A 102 -6.91 8.64 17.09
CA LEU A 102 -7.88 8.03 16.20
C LEU A 102 -9.12 8.91 15.93
N HIS A 103 -9.46 9.79 16.88
CA HIS A 103 -10.61 10.69 16.77
C HIS A 103 -10.43 11.78 15.70
N ASP A 104 -9.21 12.06 15.27
CA ASP A 104 -8.90 13.08 14.29
C ASP A 104 -9.08 12.58 12.84
N PHE A 105 -9.36 11.27 12.65
CA PHE A 105 -9.35 10.64 11.35
C PHE A 105 -10.63 9.90 11.00
N ASP A 106 -11.04 10.06 9.75
CA ASP A 106 -12.20 9.42 9.15
C ASP A 106 -11.83 8.17 8.32
N GLY A 107 -10.55 7.89 8.16
CA GLY A 107 -10.06 6.71 7.45
C GLY A 107 -8.54 6.58 7.46
N LEU A 108 -8.05 5.39 7.11
CA LEU A 108 -6.65 5.01 7.14
C LEU A 108 -6.22 4.38 5.81
N VAL A 109 -5.06 4.77 5.29
CA VAL A 109 -4.43 4.14 4.13
C VAL A 109 -3.09 3.52 4.52
N LEU A 110 -2.90 2.27 4.14
CA LEU A 110 -1.72 1.43 4.37
C LEU A 110 -1.04 1.15 3.03
N PRO A 111 -0.10 1.97 2.58
CA PRO A 111 0.68 1.68 1.39
C PRO A 111 1.74 0.62 1.69
N GLY A 112 2.35 0.10 0.63
CA GLY A 112 3.43 -0.86 0.72
C GLY A 112 4.75 -0.32 0.18
N GLY A 113 5.57 -1.25 -0.16
CA GLY A 113 6.92 -1.19 -0.69
C GLY A 113 7.47 -2.60 -0.59
N HIS A 114 8.63 -2.85 -1.16
CA HIS A 114 9.15 -4.22 -1.18
C HIS A 114 10.55 -4.35 -0.55
N ARG A 115 11.27 -3.24 -0.37
CA ARG A 115 12.63 -3.27 0.15
C ARG A 115 12.64 -3.54 1.65
N ALA A 116 13.30 -4.63 2.05
CA ALA A 116 13.34 -5.11 3.43
C ALA A 116 13.76 -4.04 4.45
N ALA A 117 14.76 -3.22 4.11
CA ALA A 117 15.35 -2.24 5.02
C ALA A 117 14.38 -1.18 5.54
N GLY A 118 13.43 -0.74 4.71
CA GLY A 118 12.39 0.21 5.12
C GLY A 118 11.10 -0.50 5.54
N MET A 119 10.75 -1.60 4.86
CA MET A 119 9.45 -2.24 5.06
C MET A 119 9.38 -3.11 6.33
N ARG A 120 10.45 -3.82 6.71
CA ARG A 120 10.39 -4.64 7.94
C ARG A 120 10.06 -3.81 9.19
N PRO A 121 10.73 -2.69 9.49
CA PRO A 121 10.38 -1.87 10.65
C PRO A 121 8.92 -1.35 10.63
N TYR A 122 8.38 -1.10 9.44
CA TYR A 122 6.98 -0.68 9.25
C TYR A 122 6.01 -1.83 9.55
N LEU A 123 6.23 -2.99 8.94
CA LEU A 123 5.37 -4.16 9.05
C LEU A 123 5.42 -4.81 10.46
N GLU A 124 6.55 -4.67 11.14
CA GLU A 124 6.80 -5.27 12.46
C GLU A 124 6.54 -4.31 13.62
N SER A 125 6.12 -3.05 13.33
CA SER A 125 5.86 -2.04 14.37
C SER A 125 4.64 -2.39 15.23
N PRO A 126 4.81 -2.72 16.53
CA PRO A 126 3.67 -3.04 17.39
C PRO A 126 2.76 -1.82 17.61
N VAL A 127 3.31 -0.62 17.54
CA VAL A 127 2.55 0.63 17.67
C VAL A 127 1.60 0.76 16.49
N LEU A 128 2.13 0.55 15.28
CA LEU A 128 1.37 0.69 14.05
C LEU A 128 0.33 -0.44 13.91
N GLN A 129 0.68 -1.69 14.26
CA GLN A 129 -0.28 -2.80 14.26
C GLN A 129 -1.45 -2.55 15.20
N ARG A 130 -1.21 -2.00 16.39
CA ARG A 130 -2.30 -1.60 17.33
C ARG A 130 -3.16 -0.48 16.77
N LEU A 131 -2.54 0.52 16.13
CA LEU A 131 -3.27 1.62 15.50
C LEU A 131 -4.19 1.07 14.39
N VAL A 132 -3.67 0.23 13.51
CA VAL A 132 -4.45 -0.42 12.44
C VAL A 132 -5.61 -1.23 13.02
N ALA A 133 -5.36 -2.08 14.03
CA ALA A 133 -6.41 -2.84 14.68
C ALA A 133 -7.53 -1.94 15.23
N SER A 134 -7.17 -0.79 15.80
CA SER A 134 -8.15 0.16 16.35
C SER A 134 -9.05 0.79 15.29
N PHE A 135 -8.54 1.03 14.06
CA PHE A 135 -9.39 1.48 12.95
C PHE A 135 -10.41 0.42 12.54
N PHE A 136 -10.00 -0.85 12.44
CA PHE A 136 -10.90 -1.95 12.13
C PHE A 136 -11.94 -2.18 13.23
N GLU A 137 -11.54 -2.13 14.50
CA GLU A 137 -12.43 -2.32 15.66
C GLU A 137 -13.50 -1.24 15.76
N ARG A 138 -13.25 -0.03 15.25
CA ARG A 138 -14.20 1.07 15.17
C ARG A 138 -14.97 1.12 13.85
N ASP A 139 -14.81 0.12 13.00
CA ASP A 139 -15.41 0.04 11.67
C ASP A 139 -15.16 1.28 10.80
N LEU A 140 -14.01 1.94 11.00
CA LEU A 140 -13.59 3.07 10.17
C LEU A 140 -13.05 2.56 8.82
N PRO A 141 -13.20 3.34 7.73
CA PRO A 141 -12.62 2.99 6.44
C PRO A 141 -11.12 2.73 6.49
N VAL A 142 -10.69 1.56 6.00
CA VAL A 142 -9.28 1.18 5.86
C VAL A 142 -9.00 0.77 4.42
N GLY A 143 -8.00 1.38 3.81
CA GLY A 143 -7.46 0.97 2.52
C GLY A 143 -6.06 0.40 2.69
N ALA A 144 -5.77 -0.76 2.09
CA ALA A 144 -4.44 -1.37 2.12
C ALA A 144 -4.03 -1.84 0.72
N ILE A 145 -2.78 -1.56 0.34
CA ILE A 145 -2.27 -1.97 -0.97
C ILE A 145 -0.91 -2.65 -0.82
N CYS A 146 -0.68 -3.71 -1.63
CA CYS A 146 0.60 -4.42 -1.69
C CYS A 146 1.02 -4.97 -0.32
N HIS A 147 2.20 -4.62 0.17
CA HIS A 147 2.67 -4.98 1.51
C HIS A 147 1.89 -4.29 2.63
N GLY A 148 1.15 -3.22 2.36
CA GLY A 148 0.25 -2.62 3.33
C GLY A 148 -0.85 -3.59 3.81
N VAL A 149 -1.26 -4.53 2.95
CA VAL A 149 -2.20 -5.61 3.33
C VAL A 149 -1.56 -6.58 4.33
N LEU A 150 -0.24 -6.82 4.22
CA LEU A 150 0.49 -7.64 5.18
C LEU A 150 0.53 -6.98 6.57
N LEU A 151 0.65 -5.65 6.64
CA LEU A 151 0.53 -4.93 7.90
C LEU A 151 -0.86 -5.15 8.53
N ALA A 152 -1.94 -5.05 7.75
CA ALA A 152 -3.29 -5.37 8.23
C ALA A 152 -3.39 -6.83 8.69
N ALA A 153 -2.85 -7.77 7.93
CA ALA A 153 -2.84 -9.21 8.29
C ALA A 153 -2.15 -9.48 9.64
N ARG A 154 -1.09 -8.75 9.95
CA ARG A 154 -0.33 -8.84 11.22
C ARG A 154 -0.98 -8.07 12.38
N SER A 155 -1.97 -7.25 12.11
CA SER A 155 -2.68 -6.47 13.13
C SER A 155 -3.75 -7.32 13.79
N MET A 156 -3.59 -7.56 15.10
CA MET A 156 -4.46 -8.46 15.86
C MET A 156 -5.55 -7.66 16.55
N SER A 157 -6.81 -8.04 16.35
CA SER A 157 -7.94 -7.49 17.10
C SER A 157 -7.84 -7.88 18.57
N ARG A 158 -8.02 -6.91 19.45
CA ARG A 158 -8.06 -7.15 20.91
C ARG A 158 -9.30 -7.90 21.34
N THR A 159 -10.39 -7.75 20.58
CA THR A 159 -11.69 -8.38 20.86
C THR A 159 -11.67 -9.86 20.54
N THR A 160 -11.10 -10.25 19.41
CA THR A 160 -11.15 -11.63 18.91
C THR A 160 -9.86 -12.40 19.09
N GLY A 161 -8.72 -11.72 19.31
CA GLY A 161 -7.39 -12.32 19.33
C GLY A 161 -6.93 -12.86 17.96
N ARG A 162 -7.62 -12.49 16.88
CA ARG A 162 -7.32 -12.89 15.50
C ARG A 162 -6.90 -11.68 14.66
N SER A 163 -6.31 -11.94 13.50
CA SER A 163 -6.05 -10.88 12.51
C SER A 163 -7.32 -10.07 12.22
N VAL A 164 -7.17 -8.77 12.01
CA VAL A 164 -8.29 -7.90 11.58
C VAL A 164 -8.83 -8.29 10.19
N LEU A 165 -8.07 -9.08 9.41
CA LEU A 165 -8.50 -9.63 8.13
C LEU A 165 -9.22 -10.98 8.25
N HIS A 166 -9.25 -11.59 9.45
CA HIS A 166 -9.96 -12.85 9.65
C HIS A 166 -11.46 -12.71 9.36
N GLY A 167 -11.96 -13.46 8.37
CA GLY A 167 -13.37 -13.40 7.92
C GLY A 167 -13.65 -12.26 6.92
N ARG A 168 -12.62 -11.63 6.35
CA ARG A 168 -12.75 -10.62 5.28
C ARG A 168 -12.21 -11.14 3.96
N LYS A 169 -12.84 -10.71 2.88
CA LYS A 169 -12.29 -10.90 1.53
C LYS A 169 -11.24 -9.85 1.26
N THR A 170 -10.12 -10.28 0.68
CA THR A 170 -9.00 -9.37 0.40
C THR A 170 -8.22 -9.79 -0.85
N THR A 171 -7.42 -8.88 -1.36
CA THR A 171 -6.31 -9.15 -2.28
C THR A 171 -5.07 -8.47 -1.75
N ALA A 172 -3.89 -8.87 -2.22
CA ALA A 172 -2.61 -8.25 -1.89
C ALA A 172 -1.62 -8.51 -3.03
N LEU A 173 -0.35 -8.14 -2.86
CA LEU A 173 0.70 -8.53 -3.80
C LEU A 173 0.67 -10.05 -3.96
N THR A 174 0.32 -10.50 -5.18
CA THR A 174 0.25 -11.94 -5.47
C THR A 174 1.65 -12.53 -5.58
N TRP A 175 1.80 -13.80 -5.21
CA TRP A 175 3.07 -14.50 -5.37
C TRP A 175 3.59 -14.47 -6.82
N LYS A 176 2.69 -14.58 -7.78
CA LYS A 176 3.04 -14.47 -9.20
C LYS A 176 3.74 -13.15 -9.53
N LEU A 177 3.21 -12.03 -9.04
CA LEU A 177 3.81 -10.70 -9.28
C LEU A 177 5.11 -10.53 -8.52
N GLU A 178 5.14 -10.89 -7.25
CA GLU A 178 6.32 -10.81 -6.38
C GLU A 178 7.47 -11.67 -6.93
N HIS A 179 7.19 -12.93 -7.26
CA HIS A 179 8.17 -13.87 -7.79
C HIS A 179 8.68 -13.43 -9.16
N SER A 180 7.82 -12.92 -10.04
CA SER A 180 8.23 -12.46 -11.37
C SER A 180 9.16 -11.24 -11.27
N ALA A 181 8.84 -10.25 -10.43
CA ALA A 181 9.66 -9.07 -10.22
C ALA A 181 11.01 -9.45 -9.57
N TRP A 182 10.97 -10.30 -8.56
CA TRP A 182 12.17 -10.82 -7.89
C TRP A 182 13.07 -11.60 -8.85
N THR A 183 12.53 -12.56 -9.60
CA THR A 183 13.29 -13.36 -10.57
C THR A 183 13.91 -12.48 -11.65
N MET A 184 13.13 -11.53 -12.19
CA MET A 184 13.61 -10.61 -13.22
C MET A 184 14.78 -9.75 -12.70
N THR A 185 14.67 -9.18 -11.52
CA THR A 185 15.75 -8.35 -10.97
C THR A 185 16.95 -9.16 -10.54
N ARG A 186 16.74 -10.35 -9.94
CA ARG A 186 17.82 -11.24 -9.48
C ARG A 186 18.69 -11.77 -10.59
N TYR A 187 18.11 -12.15 -11.73
CA TYR A 187 18.83 -12.83 -12.81
C TYR A 187 19.12 -11.95 -14.03
N PHE A 188 18.27 -10.96 -14.29
CA PHE A 188 18.35 -10.13 -15.50
C PHE A 188 18.56 -8.63 -15.21
N GLY A 189 18.54 -8.23 -13.97
CA GLY A 189 18.69 -6.85 -13.53
C GLY A 189 19.76 -6.70 -12.47
N ARG A 190 19.34 -6.30 -11.29
CA ARG A 190 20.14 -5.97 -10.10
C ARG A 190 20.68 -7.22 -9.37
N PHE A 191 21.40 -8.08 -10.08
CA PHE A 191 21.90 -9.37 -9.55
C PHE A 191 22.85 -9.25 -8.34
N TRP A 192 23.48 -8.11 -8.12
CA TRP A 192 24.32 -7.82 -6.95
C TRP A 192 23.54 -7.49 -5.68
N ASP A 193 22.23 -7.29 -5.80
CA ASP A 193 21.28 -7.11 -4.70
C ASP A 193 20.08 -8.03 -5.00
N PRO A 194 20.29 -9.36 -4.89
CA PRO A 194 19.37 -10.36 -5.44
C PRO A 194 18.01 -10.39 -4.75
N ASP A 195 17.92 -9.85 -3.53
CA ASP A 195 16.68 -9.83 -2.74
C ASP A 195 16.03 -8.44 -2.70
N TYR A 196 16.38 -7.57 -3.66
CA TYR A 196 15.81 -6.22 -3.75
C TYR A 196 14.29 -6.21 -3.71
N TYR A 197 13.62 -7.16 -4.40
CA TYR A 197 12.16 -7.30 -4.42
C TYR A 197 11.60 -8.23 -3.34
N ARG A 198 12.41 -8.64 -2.35
CA ARG A 198 11.96 -9.51 -1.26
C ARG A 198 12.06 -8.81 0.08
N THR A 199 10.92 -8.60 0.72
CA THR A 199 10.89 -8.08 2.09
C THR A 199 11.31 -9.16 3.09
N TYR A 200 10.85 -10.39 2.86
CA TYR A 200 11.25 -11.58 3.63
C TYR A 200 11.66 -12.69 2.67
N SER A 201 12.74 -13.36 3.00
CA SER A 201 13.28 -14.48 2.20
C SER A 201 13.09 -15.77 2.96
N GLU A 202 12.84 -16.86 2.22
CA GLU A 202 12.74 -18.21 2.75
C GLU A 202 14.11 -18.68 3.29
N THR A 203 14.05 -19.48 4.35
CA THR A 203 15.17 -20.31 4.81
C THR A 203 15.20 -21.63 4.02
N ALA A 204 16.24 -22.44 4.18
CA ALA A 204 16.34 -23.74 3.53
C ALA A 204 15.23 -24.72 3.94
N ALA A 205 14.57 -24.48 5.07
CA ALA A 205 13.48 -25.31 5.59
C ALA A 205 12.09 -24.89 5.10
N ASP A 206 11.96 -23.69 4.56
CA ASP A 206 10.68 -23.14 4.13
C ASP A 206 10.36 -23.54 2.68
N PRO A 207 9.09 -23.86 2.36
CA PRO A 207 8.70 -24.05 0.98
C PRO A 207 8.78 -22.75 0.18
N PRO A 208 8.99 -22.81 -1.15
CA PRO A 208 9.02 -21.64 -2.01
C PRO A 208 7.78 -20.77 -1.86
N GLY A 209 7.96 -19.47 -1.67
CA GLY A 209 6.87 -18.49 -1.50
C GLY A 209 6.23 -18.48 -0.11
N TRP A 210 6.76 -19.20 0.88
CA TRP A 210 6.21 -19.24 2.23
C TRP A 210 6.11 -17.86 2.89
N TRP A 211 7.13 -17.03 2.69
CA TRP A 211 7.21 -15.65 3.20
C TRP A 211 6.76 -14.60 2.17
N SER A 212 6.06 -15.02 1.10
CA SER A 212 5.41 -14.08 0.20
C SER A 212 4.24 -13.37 0.88
N VAL A 213 3.92 -12.18 0.39
CA VAL A 213 2.77 -11.41 0.89
C VAL A 213 1.49 -12.22 0.77
N GLU A 214 1.25 -12.85 -0.37
CA GLU A 214 0.06 -13.70 -0.60
C GLU A 214 -0.05 -14.83 0.43
N ALA A 215 1.03 -15.59 0.62
CA ALA A 215 1.00 -16.75 1.50
C ALA A 215 0.79 -16.37 2.97
N GLU A 216 1.41 -15.28 3.41
CA GLU A 216 1.24 -14.80 4.78
C GLU A 216 -0.15 -14.21 5.02
N VAL A 217 -0.68 -13.43 4.07
CA VAL A 217 -2.05 -12.91 4.16
C VAL A 217 -3.05 -14.07 4.20
N LYS A 218 -2.92 -15.09 3.33
CA LYS A 218 -3.80 -16.27 3.35
C LYS A 218 -3.82 -16.98 4.70
N ARG A 219 -2.70 -17.05 5.40
CA ARG A 219 -2.63 -17.64 6.75
C ARG A 219 -3.35 -16.83 7.83
N ALA A 220 -3.58 -15.53 7.58
CA ALA A 220 -4.28 -14.65 8.51
C ALA A 220 -5.82 -14.66 8.30
N LEU A 221 -6.30 -15.16 7.15
CA LEU A 221 -7.72 -15.20 6.80
C LEU A 221 -8.44 -16.36 7.51
N ALA A 222 -9.78 -16.35 7.48
CA ALA A 222 -10.59 -17.47 7.95
C ALA A 222 -10.52 -18.66 6.99
N SER A 223 -10.45 -18.38 5.69
CA SER A 223 -10.24 -19.35 4.63
C SER A 223 -9.26 -18.78 3.59
N PRO A 224 -8.33 -19.59 3.04
CA PRO A 224 -7.46 -19.16 1.95
C PRO A 224 -8.21 -18.68 0.70
N GLU A 225 -9.46 -19.15 0.50
CA GLU A 225 -10.36 -18.75 -0.61
C GLU A 225 -10.86 -17.31 -0.47
N ASP A 226 -10.79 -16.72 0.71
CA ASP A 226 -11.08 -15.29 0.93
C ASP A 226 -10.01 -14.37 0.33
N PHE A 227 -8.86 -14.92 -0.07
CA PHE A 227 -7.87 -14.22 -0.86
C PHE A 227 -8.23 -14.27 -2.34
N LEU A 228 -8.64 -13.13 -2.89
CA LEU A 228 -9.08 -13.01 -4.27
C LEU A 228 -7.93 -12.62 -5.19
N SER A 229 -7.83 -13.31 -6.32
CA SER A 229 -6.85 -13.05 -7.37
C SER A 229 -7.54 -12.86 -8.73
N PRO A 230 -7.01 -11.98 -9.60
CA PRO A 230 -7.61 -11.76 -10.91
C PRO A 230 -7.47 -12.99 -11.80
N GLN A 231 -8.53 -13.26 -12.56
CA GLN A 231 -8.55 -14.32 -13.60
C GLN A 231 -8.18 -13.77 -14.98
N ASP A 232 -8.44 -12.49 -15.24
CA ASP A 232 -8.06 -11.84 -16.49
C ASP A 232 -6.53 -11.67 -16.56
N TRP A 233 -5.95 -12.04 -17.72
CA TRP A 233 -4.51 -12.00 -17.92
C TRP A 233 -3.92 -10.58 -17.85
N ARG A 234 -4.67 -9.55 -18.29
CA ARG A 234 -4.22 -8.16 -18.25
C ARG A 234 -4.06 -7.70 -16.80
N GLN A 235 -5.03 -8.06 -15.97
CA GLN A 235 -4.97 -7.80 -14.55
C GLN A 235 -3.86 -8.62 -13.89
N ALA A 236 -3.72 -9.90 -14.22
CA ALA A 236 -2.77 -10.81 -13.57
C ALA A 236 -1.30 -10.63 -13.99
N SER A 237 -1.02 -9.94 -15.10
CA SER A 237 0.32 -9.90 -15.71
C SER A 237 1.31 -8.95 -15.01
N GLY A 238 0.83 -7.90 -14.36
CA GLY A 238 1.69 -6.81 -13.84
C GLY A 238 2.31 -5.92 -14.93
N LEU A 239 1.88 -6.03 -16.18
CA LEU A 239 2.40 -5.23 -17.30
C LEU A 239 1.63 -3.92 -17.50
N PHE A 240 0.38 -3.88 -17.05
CA PHE A 240 -0.52 -2.76 -17.25
C PHE A 240 -0.82 -2.08 -15.93
N ARG A 241 -0.76 -0.74 -15.93
CA ARG A 241 -1.09 0.10 -14.78
C ARG A 241 -2.38 0.84 -15.05
N ASP A 242 -3.19 1.02 -14.04
CA ASP A 242 -4.40 1.82 -14.12
C ASP A 242 -4.11 3.33 -14.21
N SER A 243 -5.14 4.06 -14.53
CA SER A 243 -5.11 5.52 -14.60
C SER A 243 -6.49 6.08 -14.28
N PRO A 244 -6.64 7.40 -14.12
CA PRO A 244 -7.96 8.02 -13.95
C PRO A 244 -8.95 7.67 -15.06
N ASP A 245 -8.43 7.47 -16.28
CA ASP A 245 -9.24 7.27 -17.50
C ASP A 245 -9.35 5.81 -17.94
N ASP A 246 -8.52 4.91 -17.38
CA ASP A 246 -8.51 3.47 -17.72
C ASP A 246 -8.26 2.61 -16.48
N THR A 247 -9.32 1.99 -15.99
CA THR A 247 -9.31 1.13 -14.79
C THR A 247 -9.38 -0.36 -15.13
N ARG A 248 -9.38 -0.75 -16.41
CA ARG A 248 -9.63 -2.15 -16.86
C ARG A 248 -8.59 -3.14 -16.38
N CYS A 249 -7.36 -2.70 -16.14
CA CYS A 249 -6.28 -3.56 -15.64
C CYS A 249 -6.18 -3.60 -14.11
N ALA A 250 -6.93 -2.76 -13.40
CA ALA A 250 -6.93 -2.76 -11.95
C ALA A 250 -7.69 -3.95 -11.38
N PHE A 251 -7.24 -4.40 -10.23
CA PHE A 251 -7.94 -5.39 -9.43
C PHE A 251 -8.00 -4.92 -7.97
N VAL A 252 -9.17 -4.50 -7.57
CA VAL A 252 -9.45 -3.95 -6.23
C VAL A 252 -10.56 -4.78 -5.60
N VAL A 253 -10.39 -5.13 -4.35
CA VAL A 253 -11.39 -5.86 -3.55
C VAL A 253 -11.89 -4.94 -2.46
N ARG A 254 -13.22 -4.84 -2.35
CA ARG A 254 -13.90 -4.14 -1.26
C ARG A 254 -14.72 -5.14 -0.43
N ASP A 255 -14.57 -5.05 0.88
CA ASP A 255 -15.36 -5.80 1.86
C ASP A 255 -15.80 -4.85 3.00
N GLY A 256 -17.06 -4.40 2.93
CA GLY A 256 -17.59 -3.39 3.84
C GLY A 256 -16.82 -2.07 3.76
N ASN A 257 -16.21 -1.66 4.88
CA ASN A 257 -15.36 -0.47 5.01
C ASN A 257 -13.86 -0.77 4.78
N TYR A 258 -13.53 -1.93 4.24
CA TYR A 258 -12.17 -2.31 3.88
C TYR A 258 -11.99 -2.40 2.36
N VAL A 259 -10.90 -1.81 1.86
CA VAL A 259 -10.50 -1.88 0.45
C VAL A 259 -9.07 -2.37 0.35
N SER A 260 -8.82 -3.32 -0.55
CA SER A 260 -7.47 -3.82 -0.80
C SER A 260 -7.14 -3.85 -2.29
N ALA A 261 -5.84 -3.73 -2.61
CA ALA A 261 -5.31 -3.83 -3.95
C ALA A 261 -3.91 -4.49 -3.95
N ARG A 262 -3.42 -4.86 -5.12
CA ARG A 262 -2.27 -5.77 -5.23
C ARG A 262 -0.91 -5.07 -5.28
N TRP A 263 -0.79 -4.01 -6.07
CA TRP A 263 0.48 -3.43 -6.46
C TRP A 263 0.31 -2.00 -6.99
N PRO A 264 1.40 -1.25 -7.26
CA PRO A 264 1.32 0.14 -7.75
C PRO A 264 0.48 0.36 -9.01
N GLY A 265 0.26 -0.68 -9.81
CA GLY A 265 -0.57 -0.60 -11.01
C GLY A 265 -2.08 -0.59 -10.77
N ASP A 266 -2.53 -0.72 -9.54
CA ASP A 266 -3.93 -0.64 -9.12
C ASP A 266 -4.23 0.66 -8.35
N ALA A 267 -3.24 1.56 -8.19
CA ALA A 267 -3.26 2.63 -7.21
C ALA A 267 -4.38 3.68 -7.43
N HIS A 268 -4.72 4.00 -8.68
CA HIS A 268 -5.82 4.95 -8.95
C HIS A 268 -7.18 4.37 -8.55
N SER A 269 -7.49 3.17 -9.03
CA SER A 269 -8.75 2.49 -8.73
C SER A 269 -8.88 2.20 -7.23
N PHE A 270 -7.79 1.80 -6.58
CA PHE A 270 -7.72 1.62 -5.15
C PHE A 270 -8.08 2.90 -4.39
N ALA A 271 -7.41 4.00 -4.71
CA ALA A 271 -7.61 5.27 -4.02
C ALA A 271 -9.01 5.86 -4.28
N GLN A 272 -9.56 5.73 -5.50
CA GLN A 272 -10.92 6.15 -5.82
C GLN A 272 -11.96 5.32 -5.06
N THR A 273 -11.79 3.99 -5.02
CA THR A 273 -12.68 3.10 -4.28
C THR A 273 -12.64 3.42 -2.78
N PHE A 274 -11.44 3.62 -2.22
CA PHE A 274 -11.30 4.00 -0.82
C PHE A 274 -11.92 5.38 -0.54
N ALA A 275 -11.68 6.39 -1.37
CA ALA A 275 -12.27 7.73 -1.21
C ALA A 275 -13.81 7.68 -1.16
N SER A 276 -14.43 6.76 -1.92
CA SER A 276 -15.88 6.58 -1.92
C SER A 276 -16.45 6.04 -0.60
N LEU A 277 -15.62 5.48 0.28
CA LEU A 277 -16.02 5.04 1.62
C LEU A 277 -16.06 6.19 2.63
N ILE A 278 -15.33 7.27 2.37
CA ILE A 278 -15.28 8.41 3.28
C ILE A 278 -16.54 9.24 3.08
N PRO A 279 -17.38 9.46 4.13
CA PRO A 279 -18.60 10.23 4.00
C PRO A 279 -18.31 11.64 3.48
N SER A 280 -19.06 12.11 2.50
CA SER A 280 -18.95 13.51 2.06
C SER A 280 -19.54 14.45 3.12
N PRO A 281 -19.00 15.68 3.31
CA PRO A 281 -19.52 16.65 4.28
C PRO A 281 -21.03 16.95 4.11
N SER A 282 -21.55 16.81 2.90
CA SER A 282 -22.97 17.02 2.57
C SER A 282 -23.92 15.90 3.03
N GLY A 283 -23.39 14.75 3.48
CA GLY A 283 -24.21 13.60 3.93
C GLY A 283 -24.66 13.65 5.40
N ARG A 284 -23.99 14.42 6.26
CA ARG A 284 -24.34 14.52 7.70
C ARG A 284 -25.60 15.35 7.98
N GLY A 285 -26.13 16.09 7.01
CA GLY A 285 -27.30 16.99 7.19
C GLY A 285 -28.68 16.37 6.99
N ARG A 286 -28.82 15.12 6.55
CA ARG A 286 -30.13 14.56 6.18
C ARG A 286 -30.78 13.61 7.17
N ASN A 287 -30.06 13.17 8.21
CA ASN A 287 -30.63 12.24 9.20
C ASN A 287 -31.02 12.85 10.56
N ALA A 288 -31.06 14.19 10.65
CA ALA A 288 -31.42 14.87 11.90
C ALA A 288 -32.76 15.62 11.76
N ALA A 289 -33.71 15.10 11.01
CA ALA A 289 -35.06 15.68 11.00
C ALA A 289 -36.10 14.56 10.85
N THR A 290 -36.75 14.23 11.93
CA THR A 290 -38.15 13.93 12.11
C THR A 290 -38.37 12.88 13.20
N ILE A 291 -38.28 13.31 14.46
CA ILE A 291 -39.12 12.73 15.52
C ILE A 291 -40.03 13.88 15.93
N LYS A 292 -41.29 13.94 15.40
CA LYS A 292 -42.35 14.70 15.97
C LYS A 292 -42.93 13.92 17.15
N PRO A 293 -43.08 14.53 18.33
CA PRO A 293 -43.87 13.93 19.40
C PRO A 293 -45.34 14.13 19.10
N THR A 294 -46.11 13.08 19.16
CA THR A 294 -47.56 13.08 19.40
C THR A 294 -47.82 12.87 20.85
#